data_441b89587d54068738d788934004341e
#
_entry.id   441b89587d54068738d788934004341e
#
_cell.length_a   1.000
_cell.length_b   1.000
_cell.length_c   1.000
_cell.angle_alpha   90.00
_cell.angle_beta   90.00
_cell.angle_gamma   90.00
#
_symmetry.space_group_name_H-M   'P 1'
#
loop_
_entity.id
_entity.type
_entity.pdbx_description
1 polymer ?
#
loop_
_entity_poly.entity_id
_entity_poly.type
_entity_poly.pdbx_seq_one_letter_code
_entity_poly.pdbx_strand_id
1 'polypeptide(L)'
;MHVLSSPRIATLNNQKAVLKVGTDEFFVTNVSTTTTTSGVGAATSSPSVTLQPFFSGIALDVTPRIDENNEIILHVHPSVTNVEGKNKSLPGAGANGGPGDVLLASSTISETDSIVRAHDGQIVAIGGLMSQATIDDESGLPGLPKKVFGQTSKRTEKRELVILLRPTVVDSDRDWSEDITRSRDRMNNMTNSSGSRP
;
A
#
# COMPACT_ATOMS: atom_id res chain seq x y z
N MET A 1 -4.56 -1.46 -14.56
CA MET A 1 -3.94 -2.45 -13.69
C MET A 1 -4.96 -2.80 -12.60
N HIS A 2 -5.38 -4.05 -12.50
CA HIS A 2 -6.26 -4.50 -11.44
C HIS A 2 -5.42 -5.27 -10.43
N VAL A 3 -5.41 -4.79 -9.19
CA VAL A 3 -4.77 -5.51 -8.07
C VAL A 3 -5.89 -6.02 -7.19
N LEU A 4 -6.00 -7.33 -7.05
CA LEU A 4 -6.92 -7.97 -6.14
C LEU A 4 -6.13 -8.62 -5.02
N SER A 5 -6.37 -8.16 -3.80
CA SER A 5 -5.83 -8.78 -2.60
C SER A 5 -6.95 -9.30 -1.74
N SER A 6 -6.86 -10.55 -1.30
CA SER A 6 -7.91 -11.24 -0.55
C SER A 6 -7.35 -11.83 0.74
N PRO A 7 -7.10 -11.00 1.76
CA PRO A 7 -6.69 -11.47 3.07
C PRO A 7 -7.83 -12.25 3.74
N ARG A 8 -7.49 -13.23 4.55
CA ARG A 8 -8.43 -14.04 5.33
C ARG A 8 -7.97 -14.15 6.76
N ILE A 9 -8.91 -14.08 7.67
CA ILE A 9 -8.66 -14.23 9.09
C ILE A 9 -9.83 -14.98 9.73
N ALA A 10 -9.53 -15.87 10.66
CA ALA A 10 -10.51 -16.55 11.48
C ALA A 10 -10.40 -16.09 12.92
N THR A 11 -11.53 -15.93 13.58
CA THR A 11 -11.58 -15.53 14.99
C THR A 11 -12.84 -16.06 15.65
N LEU A 12 -12.84 -16.10 16.96
CA LEU A 12 -13.99 -16.49 17.77
C LEU A 12 -14.99 -15.32 17.92
N ASN A 13 -16.24 -15.67 18.26
CA ASN A 13 -17.24 -14.67 18.56
C ASN A 13 -16.80 -13.74 19.70
N ASN A 14 -16.98 -12.43 19.54
CA ASN A 14 -16.53 -11.37 20.46
C ASN A 14 -15.01 -11.30 20.67
N GLN A 15 -14.20 -11.94 19.81
CA GLN A 15 -12.74 -11.90 19.92
C GLN A 15 -12.14 -11.04 18.79
N LYS A 16 -11.34 -10.07 19.20
CA LYS A 16 -10.58 -9.24 18.26
C LYS A 16 -9.49 -10.05 17.58
N ALA A 17 -9.35 -9.87 16.28
CA ALA A 17 -8.25 -10.45 15.49
C ALA A 17 -7.62 -9.40 14.59
N VAL A 18 -6.32 -9.50 14.42
CA VAL A 18 -5.51 -8.59 13.59
C VAL A 18 -4.70 -9.39 12.60
N LEU A 19 -4.77 -9.00 11.34
CA LEU A 19 -3.97 -9.55 10.25
C LEU A 19 -3.15 -8.44 9.62
N LYS A 20 -1.85 -8.64 9.48
CA LYS A 20 -0.94 -7.78 8.73
C LYS A 20 -0.25 -8.59 7.65
N VAL A 21 -0.37 -8.17 6.39
CA VAL A 21 0.26 -8.80 5.23
C VAL A 21 0.93 -7.74 4.39
N GLY A 22 2.24 -7.79 4.28
CA GLY A 22 3.00 -6.78 3.54
C GLY A 22 4.49 -6.96 3.71
N THR A 23 5.23 -5.95 3.31
CA THR A 23 6.69 -5.86 3.41
C THR A 23 7.09 -4.57 4.11
N ASP A 24 8.18 -4.61 4.84
CA ASP A 24 8.83 -3.40 5.38
C ASP A 24 9.97 -3.02 4.44
N GLU A 25 9.90 -1.82 3.89
CA GLU A 25 10.93 -1.23 3.05
C GLU A 25 11.70 -0.16 3.81
N PHE A 26 13.02 -0.19 3.69
CA PHE A 26 13.89 0.75 4.39
C PHE A 26 14.20 1.96 3.51
N PHE A 27 13.87 3.15 3.99
CA PHE A 27 14.18 4.40 3.32
C PHE A 27 15.09 5.28 4.16
N VAL A 28 15.86 6.12 3.46
CA VAL A 28 16.72 7.11 4.10
C VAL A 28 15.86 8.21 4.70
N THR A 29 16.00 8.42 6.01
CA THR A 29 15.28 9.49 6.74
C THR A 29 16.19 10.64 7.13
N ASN A 30 17.48 10.38 7.29
CA ASN A 30 18.46 11.41 7.60
C ASN A 30 19.80 11.10 6.95
N VAL A 31 20.45 12.13 6.41
CA VAL A 31 21.82 12.09 5.91
C VAL A 31 22.59 13.20 6.63
N SER A 32 23.57 12.83 7.42
CA SER A 32 24.49 13.78 8.07
C SER A 32 25.89 13.57 7.54
N THR A 33 26.57 14.67 7.22
CA THR A 33 27.98 14.64 6.75
C THR A 33 28.83 15.26 7.81
N THR A 34 29.78 14.50 8.36
CA THR A 34 30.77 15.01 9.27
C THR A 34 32.04 15.29 8.48
N THR A 35 32.43 16.56 8.39
CA THR A 35 33.68 16.99 7.75
C THR A 35 34.74 17.19 8.82
N THR A 36 35.77 16.38 8.78
CA THR A 36 36.96 16.54 9.67
C THR A 36 38.07 17.25 8.89
N THR A 37 38.42 18.45 9.29
CA THR A 37 39.52 19.19 8.74
C THR A 37 40.77 18.97 9.63
N SER A 38 41.67 18.10 9.20
CA SER A 38 43.00 18.01 9.83
C SER A 38 43.93 19.00 9.12
N GLY A 39 44.61 19.88 9.88
CA GLY A 39 45.46 20.91 9.34
C GLY A 39 46.46 20.39 8.30
N VAL A 40 46.54 21.08 7.16
CA VAL A 40 47.38 20.76 6.01
C VAL A 40 47.11 19.42 5.34
N GLY A 41 45.88 19.19 4.91
CA GLY A 41 45.47 18.01 4.15
C GLY A 41 44.05 18.12 3.64
N ALA A 42 43.69 17.31 2.66
CA ALA A 42 42.35 17.29 2.08
C ALA A 42 41.31 17.01 3.17
N ALA A 43 40.22 17.79 3.21
CA ALA A 43 39.08 17.56 4.08
C ALA A 43 38.45 16.19 3.75
N THR A 44 38.38 15.30 4.72
CA THR A 44 37.70 14.01 4.58
C THR A 44 36.26 14.15 5.09
N SER A 45 35.29 13.96 4.23
CA SER A 45 33.88 13.94 4.60
C SER A 45 33.37 12.49 4.69
N SER A 46 32.79 12.14 5.83
CA SER A 46 32.17 10.83 6.03
C SER A 46 30.63 11.01 6.14
N PRO A 47 29.85 10.54 5.17
CA PRO A 47 28.42 10.58 5.27
C PRO A 47 27.91 9.49 6.24
N SER A 48 26.98 9.87 7.11
CA SER A 48 26.21 8.95 7.96
C SER A 48 24.76 8.97 7.53
N VAL A 49 24.19 7.78 7.30
CA VAL A 49 22.85 7.61 6.79
C VAL A 49 22.01 6.87 7.81
N THR A 50 20.84 7.43 8.16
CA THR A 50 19.85 6.77 9.01
C THR A 50 18.73 6.22 8.17
N LEU A 51 18.45 4.93 8.33
CA LEU A 51 17.37 4.21 7.65
C LEU A 51 16.22 3.98 8.61
N GLN A 52 14.98 4.09 8.12
CA GLN A 52 13.76 3.77 8.85
C GLN A 52 12.88 2.84 8.02
N PRO A 53 12.29 1.80 8.61
CA PRO A 53 11.36 0.92 7.92
C PRO A 53 9.99 1.60 7.75
N PHE A 54 9.37 1.39 6.60
CA PHE A 54 8.00 1.78 6.27
C PHE A 54 7.25 0.55 5.81
N PHE A 55 6.12 0.28 6.44
CA PHE A 55 5.25 -0.84 6.07
C PHE A 55 4.50 -0.55 4.78
N SER A 56 4.56 -1.48 3.82
CA SER A 56 3.76 -1.47 2.59
C SER A 56 2.94 -2.74 2.51
N GLY A 57 1.61 -2.64 2.52
CA GLY A 57 0.74 -3.80 2.57
C GLY A 57 -0.65 -3.52 3.09
N ILE A 58 -1.31 -4.57 3.57
CA ILE A 58 -2.66 -4.55 4.11
C ILE A 58 -2.63 -4.90 5.58
N ALA A 59 -3.33 -4.12 6.39
CA ALA A 59 -3.66 -4.43 7.76
C ALA A 59 -5.18 -4.52 7.90
N LEU A 60 -5.67 -5.53 8.58
CA LEU A 60 -7.09 -5.75 8.86
C LEU A 60 -7.24 -6.02 10.35
N ASP A 61 -8.04 -5.22 11.01
CA ASP A 61 -8.48 -5.40 12.37
C ASP A 61 -9.97 -5.69 12.35
N VAL A 62 -10.40 -6.77 12.98
CA VAL A 62 -11.79 -7.20 12.97
C VAL A 62 -12.23 -7.74 14.32
N THR A 63 -13.42 -7.34 14.75
CA THR A 63 -14.09 -7.88 15.92
C THR A 63 -15.51 -8.29 15.53
N PRO A 64 -15.81 -9.59 15.40
CA PRO A 64 -17.14 -10.07 15.11
C PRO A 64 -17.99 -10.19 16.38
N ARG A 65 -19.27 -9.97 16.21
CA ARG A 65 -20.31 -10.28 17.19
C ARG A 65 -21.46 -10.94 16.49
N ILE A 66 -21.77 -12.17 16.86
CA ILE A 66 -22.89 -12.95 16.29
C ILE A 66 -24.05 -12.83 17.27
N ASP A 67 -25.20 -12.41 16.75
CA ASP A 67 -26.46 -12.33 17.50
C ASP A 67 -27.22 -13.66 17.46
N GLU A 68 -28.23 -13.82 18.32
CA GLU A 68 -29.09 -15.02 18.43
C GLU A 68 -29.82 -15.32 17.11
N ASN A 69 -30.02 -14.33 16.24
CA ASN A 69 -30.65 -14.46 14.94
C ASN A 69 -29.68 -14.81 13.78
N ASN A 70 -28.45 -15.24 14.10
CA ASN A 70 -27.37 -15.46 13.11
C ASN A 70 -27.02 -14.21 12.29
N GLU A 71 -27.33 -13.02 12.77
CA GLU A 71 -26.80 -11.78 12.22
C GLU A 71 -25.38 -11.54 12.75
N ILE A 72 -24.48 -11.21 11.86
CA ILE A 72 -23.08 -10.95 12.17
C ILE A 72 -22.84 -9.44 12.16
N ILE A 73 -22.55 -8.88 13.31
CA ILE A 73 -22.12 -7.49 13.45
C ILE A 73 -20.60 -7.51 13.49
N LEU A 74 -19.98 -6.78 12.56
CA LEU A 74 -18.54 -6.71 12.42
C LEU A 74 -18.08 -5.28 12.65
N HIS A 75 -17.21 -5.08 13.63
CA HIS A 75 -16.39 -3.89 13.71
C HIS A 75 -15.10 -4.16 12.94
N VAL A 76 -14.88 -3.41 11.89
CA VAL A 76 -13.78 -3.65 10.94
C VAL A 76 -13.00 -2.37 10.69
N HIS A 77 -11.67 -2.52 10.73
CA HIS A 77 -10.73 -1.44 10.49
C HIS A 77 -9.66 -1.92 9.48
N PRO A 78 -9.99 -1.94 8.18
CA PRO A 78 -9.02 -2.23 7.15
C PRO A 78 -8.15 -0.99 6.85
N SER A 79 -6.86 -1.22 6.63
CA SER A 79 -5.89 -0.22 6.22
C SER A 79 -5.02 -0.78 5.10
N VAL A 80 -4.88 -0.02 4.02
CA VAL A 80 -4.00 -0.33 2.89
C VAL A 80 -2.95 0.75 2.81
N THR A 81 -1.70 0.37 2.97
CA THR A 81 -0.55 1.26 2.88
C THR A 81 0.29 0.88 1.67
N ASN A 82 0.58 1.84 0.81
CA ASN A 82 1.50 1.70 -0.31
C ASN A 82 2.65 2.69 -0.15
N VAL A 83 3.87 2.19 -0.18
CA VAL A 83 5.08 3.02 -0.06
C VAL A 83 5.84 2.94 -1.36
N GLU A 84 6.18 4.10 -1.91
CA GLU A 84 6.94 4.24 -3.14
C GLU A 84 8.17 5.09 -2.88
N GLY A 85 9.31 4.66 -3.44
CA GLY A 85 10.52 5.47 -3.44
C GLY A 85 10.43 6.60 -4.46
N LYS A 86 10.62 7.86 -4.01
CA LYS A 86 10.74 9.01 -4.89
C LYS A 86 12.12 9.63 -4.77
N ASN A 87 12.82 9.72 -5.90
CA ASN A 87 14.09 10.45 -5.96
C ASN A 87 13.83 11.95 -5.87
N LYS A 88 14.46 12.59 -4.92
CA LYS A 88 14.43 14.04 -4.74
C LYS A 88 15.85 14.57 -4.69
N SER A 89 16.15 15.54 -5.55
CA SER A 89 17.42 16.24 -5.54
C SER A 89 17.46 17.24 -4.38
N LEU A 90 18.40 17.05 -3.48
CA LEU A 90 18.62 17.92 -2.31
C LEU A 90 19.93 18.70 -2.49
N PRO A 91 19.90 20.03 -2.31
CA PRO A 91 21.13 20.81 -2.29
C PRO A 91 22.04 20.34 -1.15
N GLY A 92 23.30 20.09 -1.45
CA GLY A 92 24.29 19.66 -0.46
C GLY A 92 24.38 18.16 -0.18
N ALA A 93 23.53 17.32 -0.80
CA ALA A 93 23.57 15.87 -0.62
C ALA A 93 24.54 15.15 -1.57
N GLY A 94 25.04 15.83 -2.60
CA GLY A 94 26.01 15.29 -3.55
C GLY A 94 27.45 15.40 -3.09
N ALA A 95 28.35 14.71 -3.78
CA ALA A 95 29.77 14.83 -3.56
C ALA A 95 30.21 16.30 -3.73
N ASN A 96 31.06 16.80 -2.84
CA ASN A 96 31.53 18.21 -2.78
C ASN A 96 30.42 19.26 -2.51
N GLY A 97 29.35 18.91 -1.81
CA GLY A 97 28.28 19.85 -1.45
C GLY A 97 27.34 20.26 -2.59
N GLY A 98 27.43 19.60 -3.74
CA GLY A 98 26.47 19.76 -4.85
C GLY A 98 25.12 19.12 -4.61
N PRO A 99 24.16 19.29 -5.54
CA PRO A 99 22.89 18.58 -5.46
C PRO A 99 23.11 17.07 -5.60
N GLY A 100 22.50 16.29 -4.71
CA GLY A 100 22.51 14.82 -4.74
C GLY A 100 21.09 14.28 -4.73
N ASP A 101 20.86 13.16 -5.42
CA ASP A 101 19.58 12.49 -5.42
C ASP A 101 19.46 11.58 -4.21
N VAL A 102 18.42 11.78 -3.43
CA VAL A 102 18.08 10.96 -2.27
C VAL A 102 16.76 10.27 -2.51
N LEU A 103 16.71 8.97 -2.26
CA LEU A 103 15.50 8.16 -2.33
C LEU A 103 14.68 8.36 -1.04
N LEU A 104 13.59 9.09 -1.14
CA LEU A 104 12.69 9.36 -0.03
C LEU A 104 11.43 8.50 -0.14
N ALA A 105 10.90 8.08 1.01
CA ALA A 105 9.61 7.37 1.07
C ALA A 105 8.44 8.32 0.79
N SER A 106 7.55 7.91 -0.11
CA SER A 106 6.24 8.51 -0.29
C SER A 106 5.19 7.48 0.09
N SER A 107 4.54 7.67 1.24
CA SER A 107 3.52 6.74 1.73
C SER A 107 2.12 7.23 1.37
N THR A 108 1.31 6.32 0.83
CA THR A 108 -0.13 6.52 0.60
C THR A 108 -0.88 5.53 1.49
N ILE A 109 -1.75 6.05 2.34
CA ILE A 109 -2.53 5.26 3.29
C ILE A 109 -4.01 5.44 2.97
N SER A 110 -4.73 4.32 2.87
CA SER A 110 -6.19 4.28 2.76
C SER A 110 -6.71 3.44 3.91
N GLU A 111 -7.48 4.08 4.79
CA GLU A 111 -7.94 3.50 6.05
C GLU A 111 -9.41 3.85 6.25
N THR A 112 -10.19 2.92 6.79
CA THR A 112 -11.57 3.15 7.16
C THR A 112 -11.88 2.41 8.45
N ASP A 113 -12.77 2.96 9.27
CA ASP A 113 -13.30 2.33 10.47
C ASP A 113 -14.82 2.27 10.35
N SER A 114 -15.40 1.07 10.45
CA SER A 114 -16.82 0.85 10.18
C SER A 114 -17.39 -0.29 11.01
N ILE A 115 -18.66 -0.14 11.39
CA ILE A 115 -19.46 -1.21 11.94
C ILE A 115 -20.48 -1.62 10.88
N VAL A 116 -20.41 -2.87 10.44
CA VAL A 116 -21.29 -3.41 9.42
C VAL A 116 -22.07 -4.62 9.93
N ARG A 117 -23.28 -4.77 9.44
CA ARG A 117 -24.13 -5.91 9.71
C ARG A 117 -24.26 -6.74 8.43
N ALA A 118 -24.11 -8.04 8.54
CA ALA A 118 -24.19 -8.98 7.43
C ALA A 118 -24.78 -10.30 7.90
N HIS A 119 -25.32 -11.07 6.94
CA HIS A 119 -25.66 -12.46 7.17
C HIS A 119 -24.48 -13.36 6.78
N ASP A 120 -24.53 -14.60 7.21
CA ASP A 120 -23.52 -15.60 6.85
C ASP A 120 -23.37 -15.72 5.34
N GLY A 121 -22.13 -15.65 4.84
CA GLY A 121 -21.78 -15.70 3.43
C GLY A 121 -22.14 -14.47 2.59
N GLN A 122 -22.82 -13.47 3.15
CA GLN A 122 -23.21 -12.24 2.46
C GLN A 122 -21.99 -11.34 2.21
N ILE A 123 -21.89 -10.80 1.00
CA ILE A 123 -20.86 -9.82 0.66
C ILE A 123 -21.38 -8.42 0.96
N VAL A 124 -20.61 -7.68 1.75
CA VAL A 124 -20.89 -6.28 2.10
C VAL A 124 -19.76 -5.39 1.60
N ALA A 125 -20.11 -4.30 0.93
CA ALA A 125 -19.17 -3.24 0.59
C ALA A 125 -19.04 -2.27 1.77
N ILE A 126 -17.82 -2.10 2.29
CA ILE A 126 -17.56 -1.23 3.45
C ILE A 126 -17.28 0.20 3.00
N GLY A 127 -16.63 0.37 1.87
CA GLY A 127 -16.30 1.68 1.35
C GLY A 127 -15.71 1.60 -0.05
N GLY A 128 -15.73 2.74 -0.72
CA GLY A 128 -15.07 2.95 -1.98
C GLY A 128 -14.51 4.35 -2.00
N LEU A 129 -13.24 4.49 -2.35
CA LEU A 129 -12.59 5.77 -2.56
C LEU A 129 -12.19 5.88 -4.01
N MET A 130 -12.73 6.87 -4.70
CA MET A 130 -12.30 7.23 -6.04
C MET A 130 -11.43 8.48 -5.97
N SER A 131 -10.19 8.37 -6.42
CA SER A 131 -9.27 9.50 -6.59
C SER A 131 -9.01 9.70 -8.07
N GLN A 132 -9.16 10.93 -8.54
CA GLN A 132 -8.83 11.33 -9.90
C GLN A 132 -7.77 12.44 -9.82
N ALA A 133 -6.60 12.17 -10.37
CA ALA A 133 -5.55 13.16 -10.55
C ALA A 133 -5.39 13.45 -12.04
N THR A 134 -5.42 14.73 -12.39
CA THR A 134 -5.12 15.20 -13.75
C THR A 134 -3.82 15.98 -13.68
N ILE A 135 -2.82 15.52 -14.40
CA ILE A 135 -1.52 16.17 -14.53
C ILE A 135 -1.48 16.78 -15.92
N ASP A 136 -1.36 18.09 -15.97
CA ASP A 136 -1.20 18.85 -17.20
C ASP A 136 0.27 19.29 -17.29
N ASP A 137 1.05 18.59 -18.12
CA ASP A 137 2.43 18.96 -18.43
C ASP A 137 2.46 19.81 -19.70
N GLU A 138 2.77 21.08 -19.53
CA GLU A 138 2.99 22.00 -20.64
C GLU A 138 4.48 22.28 -20.82
N SER A 139 5.05 21.88 -21.93
CA SER A 139 6.40 22.24 -22.34
C SER A 139 6.37 23.13 -23.58
N GLY A 140 7.12 24.22 -23.54
CA GLY A 140 7.23 25.17 -24.68
C GLY A 140 8.50 26.00 -24.58
N LEU A 141 9.00 26.53 -25.71
CA LEU A 141 10.14 27.44 -25.74
C LEU A 141 9.76 28.80 -25.13
N PRO A 142 10.59 29.36 -24.23
CA PRO A 142 10.36 30.69 -23.69
C PRO A 142 10.45 31.76 -24.80
N GLY A 143 9.41 32.60 -24.90
CA GLY A 143 9.36 33.71 -25.87
C GLY A 143 8.60 33.43 -27.17
N LEU A 144 8.10 32.22 -27.41
CA LEU A 144 7.29 31.87 -28.59
C LEU A 144 5.83 31.54 -28.23
N PRO A 145 4.85 31.79 -29.11
CA PRO A 145 3.45 31.47 -28.83
C PRO A 145 3.27 29.97 -28.63
N LYS A 146 2.86 29.57 -27.43
CA LYS A 146 2.69 28.18 -26.98
C LYS A 146 1.73 27.35 -27.86
N LYS A 147 0.83 27.99 -28.58
CA LYS A 147 -0.11 27.32 -29.49
C LYS A 147 0.54 26.67 -30.72
N VAL A 148 1.73 27.08 -31.12
CA VAL A 148 2.41 26.61 -32.35
C VAL A 148 3.61 25.73 -32.03
N PHE A 149 4.28 25.97 -30.89
CA PHE A 149 5.53 25.29 -30.51
C PHE A 149 5.48 24.66 -29.11
N GLY A 150 4.27 24.51 -28.53
CA GLY A 150 4.08 23.86 -27.22
C GLY A 150 3.52 22.46 -27.37
N GLN A 151 4.03 21.53 -26.56
CA GLN A 151 3.46 20.21 -26.39
C GLN A 151 2.67 20.19 -25.07
N THR A 152 1.38 19.88 -25.14
CA THR A 152 0.54 19.69 -23.96
C THR A 152 0.28 18.21 -23.80
N SER A 153 0.75 17.63 -22.72
CA SER A 153 0.46 16.24 -22.33
C SER A 153 -0.50 16.25 -21.15
N LYS A 154 -1.72 15.75 -21.39
CA LYS A 154 -2.72 15.56 -20.32
C LYS A 154 -2.75 14.10 -19.93
N ARG A 155 -2.38 13.81 -18.69
CA ARG A 155 -2.47 12.47 -18.12
C ARG A 155 -3.50 12.49 -17.00
N THR A 156 -4.58 11.74 -17.18
CA THR A 156 -5.59 11.54 -16.14
C THR A 156 -5.40 10.16 -15.54
N GLU A 157 -5.11 10.12 -14.26
CA GLU A 157 -5.02 8.89 -13.47
C GLU A 157 -6.26 8.78 -12.59
N LYS A 158 -6.99 7.67 -12.73
CA LYS A 158 -8.13 7.34 -11.87
C LYS A 158 -7.75 6.13 -11.04
N ARG A 159 -7.86 6.27 -9.72
CA ARG A 159 -7.68 5.17 -8.77
C ARG A 159 -9.00 4.97 -8.02
N GLU A 160 -9.46 3.75 -7.99
CA GLU A 160 -10.63 3.35 -7.22
C GLU A 160 -10.24 2.20 -6.29
N LEU A 161 -10.52 2.38 -5.00
CA LEU A 161 -10.37 1.33 -3.99
C LEU A 161 -11.75 0.92 -3.52
N VAL A 162 -12.10 -0.34 -3.71
CA VAL A 162 -13.34 -0.92 -3.19
C VAL A 162 -12.98 -2.02 -2.20
N ILE A 163 -13.53 -1.92 -1.00
CA ILE A 163 -13.32 -2.89 0.07
C ILE A 163 -14.60 -3.72 0.23
N LEU A 164 -14.48 -5.01 -0.05
CA LEU A 164 -15.55 -5.99 0.09
C LEU A 164 -15.21 -6.95 1.23
N LEU A 165 -16.19 -7.20 2.08
CA LEU A 165 -16.08 -8.14 3.19
C LEU A 165 -17.12 -9.24 3.04
N ARG A 166 -16.72 -10.49 3.29
CA ARG A 166 -17.61 -11.63 3.35
C ARG A 166 -17.37 -12.41 4.64
N PRO A 167 -18.19 -12.22 5.68
CA PRO A 167 -18.14 -13.07 6.85
C PRO A 167 -18.67 -14.45 6.54
N THR A 168 -18.14 -15.46 7.19
CA THR A 168 -18.62 -16.84 7.14
C THR A 168 -18.55 -17.43 8.53
N VAL A 169 -19.65 -17.95 9.02
CA VAL A 169 -19.69 -18.66 10.30
C VAL A 169 -19.28 -20.11 10.06
N VAL A 170 -18.36 -20.60 10.86
CA VAL A 170 -17.93 -22.00 10.83
C VAL A 170 -18.46 -22.65 12.10
N ASP A 171 -19.49 -23.46 11.97
CA ASP A 171 -20.17 -24.11 13.10
C ASP A 171 -19.77 -25.57 13.27
N SER A 172 -19.09 -26.16 12.27
CA SER A 172 -18.67 -27.55 12.30
C SER A 172 -17.29 -27.78 11.69
N ASP A 173 -16.62 -28.87 12.14
CA ASP A 173 -15.34 -29.31 11.57
C ASP A 173 -15.41 -29.64 10.08
N ARG A 174 -16.60 -29.97 9.56
CA ARG A 174 -16.81 -30.22 8.12
C ARG A 174 -16.69 -28.95 7.30
N ASP A 175 -17.30 -27.86 7.77
CA ASP A 175 -17.26 -26.56 7.08
C ASP A 175 -15.84 -26.02 7.02
N TRP A 176 -15.05 -26.25 8.10
CA TRP A 176 -13.65 -25.91 8.14
C TRP A 176 -12.82 -26.69 7.10
N SER A 177 -13.05 -27.99 6.99
CA SER A 177 -12.34 -28.84 6.02
C SER A 177 -12.67 -28.49 4.57
N GLU A 178 -13.93 -28.13 4.28
CA GLU A 178 -14.36 -27.66 2.96
C GLU A 178 -13.72 -26.31 2.59
N ASP A 179 -13.65 -25.37 3.50
CA ASP A 179 -13.04 -24.06 3.22
C ASP A 179 -11.54 -24.16 2.99
N ILE A 180 -10.84 -25.01 3.73
CA ILE A 180 -9.42 -25.35 3.47
C ILE A 180 -9.26 -25.96 2.07
N THR A 181 -10.12 -26.89 1.71
CA THR A 181 -10.07 -27.56 0.39
C THR A 181 -10.29 -26.56 -0.73
N ARG A 182 -11.30 -25.70 -0.65
CA ARG A 182 -11.57 -24.62 -1.61
C ARG A 182 -10.42 -23.63 -1.71
N SER A 183 -9.73 -23.37 -0.60
CA SER A 183 -8.55 -22.47 -0.58
C SER A 183 -7.35 -23.10 -1.29
N ARG A 184 -7.12 -24.39 -1.06
CA ARG A 184 -6.09 -25.16 -1.76
C ARG A 184 -6.32 -25.23 -3.26
N ASP A 185 -7.57 -25.50 -3.68
CA ASP A 185 -7.91 -25.62 -5.09
C ASP A 185 -7.74 -24.29 -5.84
N ARG A 186 -8.05 -23.16 -5.19
CA ARG A 186 -7.77 -21.83 -5.74
C ARG A 186 -6.28 -21.57 -5.90
N MET A 187 -5.45 -21.91 -4.92
CA MET A 187 -3.99 -21.79 -5.03
C MET A 187 -3.44 -22.63 -6.19
N ASN A 188 -3.91 -23.87 -6.32
CA ASN A 188 -3.49 -24.75 -7.42
C ASN A 188 -3.90 -24.19 -8.80
N ASN A 189 -5.09 -23.61 -8.91
CA ASN A 189 -5.54 -22.99 -10.16
C ASN A 189 -4.75 -21.73 -10.51
N MET A 190 -4.31 -20.93 -9.54
CA MET A 190 -3.46 -19.77 -9.77
C MET A 190 -2.06 -20.21 -10.27
N THR A 191 -1.50 -21.28 -9.69
CA THR A 191 -0.20 -21.81 -10.10
C THR A 191 -0.25 -22.36 -11.53
N ASN A 192 -1.32 -23.04 -11.91
CA ASN A 192 -1.49 -23.60 -13.26
C ASN A 192 -1.73 -22.50 -14.32
N SER A 193 -2.36 -21.37 -13.97
CA SER A 193 -2.59 -20.26 -14.91
C SER A 193 -1.32 -19.44 -15.18
N SER A 194 -0.34 -19.47 -14.29
CA SER A 194 0.95 -18.79 -14.48
C SER A 194 1.94 -19.57 -15.34
N GLY A 195 1.72 -20.89 -15.51
CA GLY A 195 2.60 -21.80 -16.29
C GLY A 195 2.29 -21.88 -17.79
N SER A 196 1.21 -21.25 -18.27
CA SER A 196 0.78 -21.34 -19.68
C SER A 196 0.89 -20.02 -20.44
N ARG A 197 2.00 -19.31 -20.33
CA ARG A 197 2.36 -18.26 -21.29
C ARG A 197 3.57 -18.74 -22.10
N PRO A 198 3.41 -18.91 -23.43
CA PRO A 198 4.51 -19.13 -24.35
C PRO A 198 5.39 -17.89 -24.48
#